data_57309cf273ddab434282e4f74375089f
#
_entry.id   57309cf273ddab434282e4f74375089f
#
_cell.length_a   1.000
_cell.length_b   1.000
_cell.length_c   1.000
_cell.angle_alpha   90.00
_cell.angle_beta   90.00
_cell.angle_gamma   90.00
#
_symmetry.space_group_name_H-M   'P 1'
#
loop_
_entity.id
_entity.type
_entity.pdbx_description
1 polymer ?
#
loop_
_entity_poly.entity_id
_entity_poly.type
_entity_poly.pdbx_seq_one_letter_code
_entity_poly.pdbx_strand_id
1 'polypeptide(L)'
;LVGSEMCIRDRSKVYAMKIDSIEDIKEQIAQTENEQVEFKETTGQLERGMETLCAFLNREGGTVLFGISDKGKIIGQEIADSTKRSIAEAINRLEPTAIVQISYIPIPDNNKKVVVLHAEESSMNRPFCYKGRPYYRVESVTTTMPQAVYNELLILRDGAKYRWELFRNPDFTLQDIDENEVLKTVRLGIEYGRLPENTGNNIPVILEKFGLLKNGMLNHAAVVLFANRELVEYPQCLLRLARFKGTDKTVFMDNQRIQGNLFKLLDAAMAFIFKHLSLSGVTEGLEREEHLTIPYKAIREGVVNSLCHRNYRTAGGSVGIAIYDDRVEIENPGTFPHNWDMEKMKSEYCSEPQNPLIANVLYKRKLLENWGRGISLMTEECKKARLPEPEYKLGDGFVVLVFRFAKSDPTSTRQAPDKYPTSTRPVSYTHL
;
A
#
# COMPACT_ATOMS: atom_id res chain seq x y z
N LEU A 1 -11.62 -4.11 -30.13
CA LEU A 1 -11.64 -5.57 -30.01
C LEU A 1 -10.28 -6.13 -30.43
N VAL A 2 -9.28 -6.02 -29.60
CA VAL A 2 -8.08 -6.88 -29.48
C VAL A 2 -7.26 -6.23 -28.35
N GLY A 3 -7.18 -6.85 -27.16
CA GLY A 3 -6.31 -6.32 -26.09
C GLY A 3 -6.70 -6.68 -24.65
N SER A 4 -7.48 -7.74 -24.42
CA SER A 4 -7.83 -8.17 -23.05
C SER A 4 -7.35 -9.57 -22.64
N GLU A 5 -6.41 -10.16 -23.39
CA GLU A 5 -5.97 -11.55 -23.11
C GLU A 5 -4.49 -11.69 -22.70
N MET A 6 -3.78 -10.60 -22.36
CA MET A 6 -2.33 -10.69 -22.14
C MET A 6 -1.85 -10.41 -20.72
N CYS A 7 -2.75 -10.35 -19.73
CA CYS A 7 -2.37 -10.21 -18.29
C CYS A 7 -2.74 -11.39 -17.39
N ILE A 8 -3.10 -12.56 -17.96
CA ILE A 8 -3.47 -13.75 -17.16
C ILE A 8 -2.47 -14.92 -17.32
N ARG A 9 -1.35 -14.70 -17.99
CA ARG A 9 -0.35 -15.77 -18.21
C ARG A 9 1.00 -15.43 -17.61
N ASP A 10 1.09 -15.29 -16.30
CA ASP A 10 2.33 -15.64 -15.56
C ASP A 10 2.07 -15.64 -14.04
N ARG A 11 1.04 -16.36 -13.60
CA ARG A 11 1.10 -16.96 -12.27
C ARG A 11 1.81 -18.28 -12.48
N SER A 12 3.07 -18.34 -12.03
CA SER A 12 3.78 -19.59 -11.83
C SER A 12 2.80 -20.59 -11.25
N LYS A 13 2.49 -21.63 -12.03
CA LYS A 13 1.73 -22.78 -11.59
C LYS A 13 2.53 -23.45 -10.47
N VAL A 14 2.34 -23.02 -9.24
CA VAL A 14 2.41 -23.95 -8.13
C VAL A 14 1.21 -24.86 -8.38
N TYR A 15 1.44 -26.01 -8.99
CA TYR A 15 0.45 -27.07 -9.07
C TYR A 15 0.07 -27.35 -7.62
N ALA A 16 -1.17 -27.01 -7.25
CA ALA A 16 -1.78 -27.54 -6.06
C ALA A 16 -1.61 -29.05 -6.18
N MET A 17 -0.82 -29.65 -5.29
CA MET A 17 -0.47 -31.07 -5.35
C MET A 17 -1.73 -31.82 -5.01
N LYS A 18 -2.47 -32.26 -6.06
CA LYS A 18 -3.71 -32.98 -5.91
C LYS A 18 -3.40 -34.36 -5.35
N ILE A 19 -3.78 -34.62 -4.11
CA ILE A 19 -3.57 -35.92 -3.46
C ILE A 19 -4.72 -36.84 -3.89
N ASP A 20 -4.46 -37.64 -4.89
CA ASP A 20 -5.43 -38.59 -5.48
C ASP A 20 -5.03 -40.07 -5.32
N SER A 21 -3.82 -40.34 -4.86
CA SER A 21 -3.27 -41.69 -4.72
C SER A 21 -2.63 -41.92 -3.36
N ILE A 22 -2.38 -43.20 -3.03
CA ILE A 22 -1.66 -43.59 -1.81
C ILE A 22 -0.17 -43.21 -1.90
N GLU A 23 0.35 -43.12 -3.12
CA GLU A 23 1.72 -42.70 -3.40
C GLU A 23 1.91 -41.24 -3.02
N ASP A 24 0.96 -40.35 -3.39
CA ASP A 24 0.96 -38.93 -3.02
C ASP A 24 0.94 -38.77 -1.50
N ILE A 25 0.14 -39.60 -0.80
CA ILE A 25 0.10 -39.61 0.67
C ILE A 25 1.48 -40.00 1.25
N LYS A 26 2.17 -40.97 0.67
CA LYS A 26 3.52 -41.38 1.14
C LYS A 26 4.53 -40.24 0.94
N GLU A 27 4.45 -39.47 -0.14
CA GLU A 27 5.29 -38.32 -0.38
C GLU A 27 5.02 -37.20 0.66
N GLN A 28 3.73 -36.96 1.01
CA GLN A 28 3.38 -36.01 2.07
C GLN A 28 3.89 -36.45 3.44
N ILE A 29 3.77 -37.73 3.77
CA ILE A 29 4.25 -38.29 5.03
C ILE A 29 5.79 -38.15 5.15
N ALA A 30 6.52 -38.27 4.05
CA ALA A 30 7.98 -38.13 4.04
C ALA A 30 8.44 -36.70 4.42
N GLN A 31 7.58 -35.68 4.27
CA GLN A 31 7.85 -34.31 4.66
C GLN A 31 7.59 -34.02 6.14
N THR A 32 7.00 -34.95 6.89
CA THR A 32 6.51 -34.78 8.27
C THR A 32 5.46 -33.69 8.44
N GLU A 33 4.90 -33.54 9.64
CA GLU A 33 4.01 -32.40 9.94
C GLU A 33 4.76 -31.08 9.84
N ASN A 34 4.15 -30.10 9.19
CA ASN A 34 4.77 -28.80 8.93
C ASN A 34 3.69 -27.68 8.87
N GLU A 35 4.06 -26.54 8.35
CA GLU A 35 3.15 -25.38 8.23
C GLU A 35 1.94 -25.59 7.32
N GLN A 36 1.95 -26.64 6.45
CA GLN A 36 0.91 -26.93 5.46
C GLN A 36 0.35 -28.36 5.53
N VAL A 37 0.88 -29.23 6.38
CA VAL A 37 0.46 -30.63 6.49
C VAL A 37 0.25 -31.02 7.95
N GLU A 38 -0.87 -31.68 8.23
CA GLU A 38 -1.25 -32.18 9.54
C GLU A 38 -1.77 -33.61 9.47
N PHE A 39 -1.37 -34.47 10.41
CA PHE A 39 -1.83 -35.86 10.51
C PHE A 39 -2.80 -36.06 11.68
N LYS A 40 -3.80 -36.89 11.47
CA LYS A 40 -4.75 -37.31 12.51
C LYS A 40 -5.04 -38.81 12.35
N GLU A 41 -5.04 -39.55 13.46
CA GLU A 41 -5.22 -40.98 13.40
C GLU A 41 -6.61 -41.39 12.91
N THR A 42 -7.64 -40.65 13.29
CA THR A 42 -9.03 -40.92 12.89
C THR A 42 -9.87 -39.65 12.82
N THR A 43 -11.05 -39.73 12.19
CA THR A 43 -12.07 -38.66 12.23
C THR A 43 -12.70 -38.48 13.62
N GLY A 44 -12.36 -39.28 14.64
CA GLY A 44 -12.61 -38.95 16.04
C GLY A 44 -11.93 -37.65 16.49
N GLN A 45 -10.87 -37.24 15.79
CA GLN A 45 -10.15 -35.98 15.99
C GLN A 45 -10.57 -34.88 15.00
N LEU A 46 -11.77 -35.00 14.39
CA LEU A 46 -12.26 -34.07 13.33
C LEU A 46 -12.21 -32.60 13.79
N GLU A 47 -12.61 -32.34 15.01
CA GLU A 47 -12.61 -30.97 15.56
C GLU A 47 -11.19 -30.33 15.52
N ARG A 48 -10.19 -31.05 16.00
CA ARG A 48 -8.78 -30.58 15.96
C ARG A 48 -8.27 -30.46 14.52
N GLY A 49 -8.66 -31.37 13.64
CA GLY A 49 -8.32 -31.27 12.23
C GLY A 49 -8.93 -30.03 11.57
N MET A 50 -10.17 -29.68 11.94
CA MET A 50 -10.83 -28.47 11.44
C MET A 50 -10.25 -27.16 12.01
N GLU A 51 -9.78 -27.15 13.26
CA GLU A 51 -9.02 -26.03 13.82
C GLU A 51 -7.73 -25.79 13.03
N THR A 52 -7.01 -26.87 12.68
CA THR A 52 -5.82 -26.80 11.85
C THR A 52 -6.14 -26.36 10.41
N LEU A 53 -7.22 -26.88 9.81
CA LEU A 53 -7.64 -26.48 8.48
C LEU A 53 -8.03 -24.98 8.43
N CYS A 54 -8.66 -24.49 9.49
CA CYS A 54 -8.93 -23.05 9.68
C CYS A 54 -7.62 -22.24 9.76
N ALA A 55 -6.61 -22.77 10.47
CA ALA A 55 -5.30 -22.13 10.54
C ALA A 55 -4.59 -22.09 9.18
N PHE A 56 -4.71 -23.15 8.37
CA PHE A 56 -4.19 -23.21 7.00
C PHE A 56 -4.88 -22.18 6.09
N LEU A 57 -6.19 -22.03 6.16
CA LEU A 57 -6.95 -21.01 5.43
C LEU A 57 -6.50 -19.58 5.79
N ASN A 58 -6.02 -19.38 7.02
CA ASN A 58 -5.49 -18.11 7.48
C ASN A 58 -4.02 -17.87 7.08
N ARG A 59 -3.39 -18.85 6.39
CA ARG A 59 -2.03 -18.75 5.84
C ARG A 59 -2.04 -19.15 4.35
N GLU A 60 -1.14 -19.99 3.92
CA GLU A 60 -0.90 -20.37 2.52
C GLU A 60 -1.72 -21.58 2.03
N GLY A 61 -2.75 -21.95 2.79
CA GLY A 61 -3.46 -23.21 2.56
C GLY A 61 -2.76 -24.40 3.20
N GLY A 62 -3.32 -25.61 2.99
CA GLY A 62 -2.72 -26.82 3.51
C GLY A 62 -3.67 -28.02 3.54
N THR A 63 -3.17 -29.13 4.03
CA THR A 63 -3.84 -30.44 3.98
C THR A 63 -3.89 -31.11 5.35
N VAL A 64 -5.05 -31.59 5.73
CA VAL A 64 -5.25 -32.45 6.90
C VAL A 64 -5.55 -33.86 6.44
N LEU A 65 -4.77 -34.83 6.92
CA LEU A 65 -4.86 -36.26 6.58
C LEU A 65 -5.37 -37.05 7.78
N PHE A 66 -6.56 -37.68 7.67
CA PHE A 66 -7.09 -38.57 8.69
C PHE A 66 -6.87 -40.03 8.30
N GLY A 67 -6.39 -40.83 9.22
CA GLY A 67 -5.94 -42.21 9.04
C GLY A 67 -4.43 -42.33 9.00
N ILE A 68 -3.72 -41.32 9.50
CA ILE A 68 -2.24 -41.31 9.62
C ILE A 68 -1.90 -41.07 11.08
N SER A 69 -0.96 -41.88 11.63
CA SER A 69 -0.44 -41.62 12.99
C SER A 69 0.56 -40.49 13.01
N ASP A 70 0.81 -39.89 14.18
CA ASP A 70 1.84 -38.85 14.39
C ASP A 70 3.26 -39.27 13.94
N LYS A 71 3.49 -40.61 13.82
CA LYS A 71 4.74 -41.17 13.31
C LYS A 71 4.75 -41.39 11.79
N GLY A 72 3.76 -40.89 11.08
CA GLY A 72 3.63 -41.09 9.63
C GLY A 72 3.19 -42.49 9.19
N LYS A 73 2.71 -43.36 10.10
CA LYS A 73 2.18 -44.68 9.69
C LYS A 73 0.77 -44.59 9.16
N ILE A 74 0.53 -45.10 7.96
CA ILE A 74 -0.81 -45.19 7.35
C ILE A 74 -1.60 -46.26 8.10
N ILE A 75 -2.67 -45.86 8.78
CA ILE A 75 -3.57 -46.73 9.55
C ILE A 75 -4.87 -46.94 8.77
N GLY A 76 -5.39 -45.84 8.19
CA GLY A 76 -6.69 -45.75 7.54
C GLY A 76 -7.86 -45.97 8.51
N GLN A 77 -9.06 -45.69 8.02
CA GLN A 77 -10.30 -45.89 8.75
C GLN A 77 -11.45 -46.30 7.83
N GLU A 78 -12.46 -46.92 8.39
CA GLU A 78 -13.69 -47.19 7.67
C GLU A 78 -14.49 -45.89 7.50
N ILE A 79 -15.11 -45.71 6.34
CA ILE A 79 -15.88 -44.51 6.01
C ILE A 79 -17.35 -44.85 5.86
N ALA A 80 -18.11 -44.55 6.90
CA ALA A 80 -19.57 -44.65 6.85
C ALA A 80 -20.19 -43.35 6.31
N ASP A 81 -21.45 -43.38 5.92
CA ASP A 81 -22.15 -42.15 5.49
C ASP A 81 -22.33 -41.14 6.62
N SER A 82 -22.40 -41.61 7.87
CA SER A 82 -22.34 -40.72 9.05
C SER A 82 -21.05 -39.94 9.11
N THR A 83 -19.90 -40.56 8.80
CA THR A 83 -18.57 -39.92 8.76
C THR A 83 -18.55 -38.81 7.71
N LYS A 84 -19.03 -39.09 6.49
CA LYS A 84 -19.10 -38.07 5.42
C LYS A 84 -20.00 -36.89 5.81
N ARG A 85 -21.14 -37.16 6.45
CA ARG A 85 -22.05 -36.12 6.94
C ARG A 85 -21.37 -35.24 8.01
N SER A 86 -20.71 -35.87 8.98
CA SER A 86 -19.99 -35.14 10.02
C SER A 86 -18.89 -34.23 9.45
N ILE A 87 -18.15 -34.68 8.43
CA ILE A 87 -17.14 -33.87 7.73
C ILE A 87 -17.78 -32.68 7.05
N ALA A 88 -18.88 -32.89 6.29
CA ALA A 88 -19.58 -31.80 5.61
C ALA A 88 -20.15 -30.78 6.61
N GLU A 89 -20.74 -31.22 7.72
CA GLU A 89 -21.23 -30.35 8.79
C GLU A 89 -20.08 -29.55 9.45
N ALA A 90 -18.93 -30.17 9.63
CA ALA A 90 -17.77 -29.50 10.21
C ALA A 90 -17.23 -28.42 9.27
N ILE A 91 -17.13 -28.68 7.96
CA ILE A 91 -16.72 -27.70 6.96
C ILE A 91 -17.69 -26.50 6.92
N ASN A 92 -19.00 -26.74 7.01
CA ASN A 92 -20.00 -25.67 7.03
C ASN A 92 -19.93 -24.75 8.25
N ARG A 93 -19.15 -25.10 9.29
CA ARG A 93 -18.89 -24.24 10.46
C ARG A 93 -17.69 -23.32 10.28
N LEU A 94 -17.06 -23.34 9.11
CA LEU A 94 -16.03 -22.37 8.73
C LEU A 94 -16.70 -21.06 8.29
N GLU A 95 -16.25 -19.95 8.82
CA GLU A 95 -16.72 -18.60 8.51
C GLU A 95 -15.53 -17.68 8.18
N PRO A 96 -15.57 -17.01 7.02
CA PRO A 96 -16.54 -17.15 5.91
C PRO A 96 -16.52 -18.54 5.30
N THR A 97 -17.50 -18.87 4.45
CA THR A 97 -17.57 -20.16 3.75
C THR A 97 -16.28 -20.40 2.98
N ALA A 98 -15.65 -21.55 3.22
CA ALA A 98 -14.42 -21.96 2.58
C ALA A 98 -14.67 -23.09 1.56
N ILE A 99 -13.88 -23.07 0.48
CA ILE A 99 -13.83 -24.18 -0.48
C ILE A 99 -12.80 -25.17 0.05
N VAL A 100 -13.28 -26.38 0.45
CA VAL A 100 -12.42 -27.46 0.93
C VAL A 100 -12.62 -28.67 0.00
N GLN A 101 -11.53 -29.15 -0.57
CA GLN A 101 -11.52 -30.36 -1.37
C GLN A 101 -11.47 -31.58 -0.43
N ILE A 102 -12.33 -32.55 -0.67
CA ILE A 102 -12.44 -33.77 0.13
C ILE A 102 -12.12 -34.95 -0.76
N SER A 103 -11.12 -35.76 -0.39
CA SER A 103 -10.77 -37.01 -1.07
C SER A 103 -10.76 -38.20 -0.09
N TYR A 104 -11.16 -39.37 -0.57
CA TYR A 104 -11.19 -40.61 0.19
C TYR A 104 -10.30 -41.64 -0.50
N ILE A 105 -9.05 -41.70 -0.12
CA ILE A 105 -8.03 -42.52 -0.78
C ILE A 105 -8.04 -43.95 -0.22
N PRO A 106 -8.33 -44.98 -1.03
CA PRO A 106 -8.33 -46.35 -0.57
C PRO A 106 -6.92 -46.84 -0.27
N ILE A 107 -6.81 -47.65 0.79
CA ILE A 107 -5.55 -48.34 1.11
C ILE A 107 -5.58 -49.72 0.44
N PRO A 108 -4.55 -50.10 -0.33
CA PRO A 108 -4.43 -51.45 -0.89
C PRO A 108 -4.58 -52.53 0.19
N ASP A 109 -5.16 -53.63 -0.16
CA ASP A 109 -5.31 -54.85 0.66
C ASP A 109 -6.20 -54.76 1.92
N ASN A 110 -6.88 -53.63 2.12
CA ASN A 110 -7.88 -53.53 3.19
C ASN A 110 -9.04 -52.59 2.79
N ASN A 111 -10.16 -52.69 3.51
CA ASN A 111 -11.34 -51.89 3.23
C ASN A 111 -11.31 -50.48 3.85
N LYS A 112 -10.13 -50.02 4.26
CA LYS A 112 -9.91 -48.70 4.92
C LYS A 112 -9.50 -47.65 3.91
N LYS A 113 -9.75 -46.40 4.27
CA LYS A 113 -9.41 -45.22 3.47
C LYS A 113 -8.72 -44.16 4.33
N VAL A 114 -7.88 -43.35 3.71
CA VAL A 114 -7.40 -42.09 4.26
C VAL A 114 -8.33 -40.99 3.80
N VAL A 115 -8.76 -40.12 4.73
CA VAL A 115 -9.54 -38.92 4.38
C VAL A 115 -8.57 -37.74 4.25
N VAL A 116 -8.65 -37.06 3.13
CA VAL A 116 -7.85 -35.87 2.81
C VAL A 116 -8.78 -34.68 2.78
N LEU A 117 -8.49 -33.65 3.62
CA LEU A 117 -9.12 -32.34 3.53
C LEU A 117 -8.06 -31.33 3.09
N HIS A 118 -8.23 -30.78 1.91
CA HIS A 118 -7.30 -29.78 1.38
C HIS A 118 -8.01 -28.43 1.22
N ALA A 119 -7.36 -27.37 1.71
CA ALA A 119 -7.80 -26.00 1.54
C ALA A 119 -6.72 -25.19 0.82
N GLU A 120 -7.10 -24.55 -0.27
CA GLU A 120 -6.23 -23.61 -0.98
C GLU A 120 -6.11 -22.27 -0.25
N GLU A 121 -5.07 -21.53 -0.56
CA GLU A 121 -4.91 -20.16 -0.09
C GLU A 121 -6.11 -19.30 -0.48
N SER A 122 -6.62 -18.53 0.47
CA SER A 122 -7.74 -17.61 0.25
C SER A 122 -7.47 -16.25 0.91
N SER A 123 -6.46 -15.55 0.45
CA SER A 123 -6.01 -14.26 1.00
C SER A 123 -7.10 -13.20 1.05
N MET A 124 -8.02 -13.19 0.08
CA MET A 124 -9.13 -12.22 -0.01
C MET A 124 -10.22 -12.43 1.05
N ASN A 125 -10.32 -13.63 1.64
CA ASN A 125 -11.39 -13.98 2.57
C ASN A 125 -10.92 -14.12 4.02
N ARG A 126 -9.62 -13.99 4.30
CA ARG A 126 -9.07 -13.99 5.68
C ARG A 126 -9.62 -12.81 6.50
N PRO A 127 -9.85 -12.96 7.80
CA PRO A 127 -9.60 -14.15 8.59
C PRO A 127 -10.77 -15.14 8.54
N PHE A 128 -10.45 -16.43 8.56
CA PHE A 128 -11.41 -17.51 8.77
C PHE A 128 -11.51 -17.85 10.25
N CYS A 129 -12.71 -18.23 10.67
CA CYS A 129 -13.02 -18.76 11.99
C CYS A 129 -13.59 -20.15 11.88
N TYR A 130 -13.32 -21.02 12.84
CA TYR A 130 -14.03 -22.27 13.04
C TYR A 130 -14.79 -22.20 14.37
N LYS A 131 -16.13 -22.39 14.32
CA LYS A 131 -17.02 -22.19 15.47
C LYS A 131 -16.83 -20.83 16.16
N GLY A 132 -16.68 -19.76 15.38
CA GLY A 132 -16.50 -18.39 15.87
C GLY A 132 -15.11 -18.09 16.45
N ARG A 133 -14.13 -19.00 16.38
CA ARG A 133 -12.76 -18.78 16.84
C ARG A 133 -11.79 -18.78 15.68
N PRO A 134 -10.94 -17.76 15.53
CA PRO A 134 -9.88 -17.74 14.53
C PRO A 134 -8.67 -18.54 15.02
N TYR A 135 -8.14 -19.38 14.14
CA TYR A 135 -6.92 -20.16 14.39
C TYR A 135 -5.83 -19.76 13.42
N TYR A 136 -4.60 -19.88 13.86
CA TYR A 136 -3.43 -19.73 13.00
C TYR A 136 -2.33 -20.72 13.37
N ARG A 137 -1.37 -20.91 12.46
CA ARG A 137 -0.31 -21.90 12.64
C ARG A 137 1.03 -21.22 12.84
N VAL A 138 1.78 -21.71 13.82
CA VAL A 138 3.18 -21.35 14.06
C VAL A 138 3.97 -22.65 13.98
N GLU A 139 4.79 -22.78 12.96
CA GLU A 139 5.47 -24.04 12.62
C GLU A 139 4.45 -25.19 12.47
N SER A 140 4.53 -26.22 13.30
CA SER A 140 3.59 -27.34 13.32
C SER A 140 2.48 -27.25 14.39
N VAL A 141 2.36 -26.09 15.09
CA VAL A 141 1.41 -25.93 16.18
C VAL A 141 0.25 -25.04 15.79
N THR A 142 -0.98 -25.54 15.93
CA THR A 142 -2.21 -24.75 15.76
C THR A 142 -2.59 -24.07 17.05
N THR A 143 -2.75 -22.74 17.02
CA THR A 143 -3.11 -21.92 18.17
C THR A 143 -4.26 -20.96 17.82
N THR A 144 -4.90 -20.38 18.84
CA THR A 144 -5.87 -19.31 18.63
C THR A 144 -5.11 -18.07 18.12
N MET A 145 -5.65 -17.43 17.08
CA MET A 145 -5.07 -16.22 16.53
C MET A 145 -5.14 -15.06 17.54
N PRO A 146 -4.05 -14.32 17.76
CA PRO A 146 -4.07 -13.11 18.58
C PRO A 146 -5.08 -12.08 18.05
N GLN A 147 -5.78 -11.39 18.97
CA GLN A 147 -6.82 -10.43 18.59
C GLN A 147 -6.29 -9.31 17.69
N ALA A 148 -5.04 -8.88 17.89
CA ALA A 148 -4.42 -7.85 17.04
C ALA A 148 -4.29 -8.31 15.59
N VAL A 149 -3.81 -9.55 15.36
CA VAL A 149 -3.67 -10.15 14.02
C VAL A 149 -5.04 -10.36 13.37
N TYR A 150 -6.02 -10.83 14.16
CA TYR A 150 -7.39 -11.00 13.68
C TYR A 150 -7.99 -9.68 13.19
N ASN A 151 -7.84 -8.61 13.99
CA ASN A 151 -8.34 -7.28 13.63
C ASN A 151 -7.64 -6.73 12.38
N GLU A 152 -6.33 -6.94 12.24
CA GLU A 152 -5.57 -6.54 11.07
C GLU A 152 -6.08 -7.25 9.80
N LEU A 153 -6.27 -8.57 9.85
CA LEU A 153 -6.82 -9.34 8.73
C LEU A 153 -8.26 -8.93 8.39
N LEU A 154 -9.10 -8.61 9.39
CA LEU A 154 -10.44 -8.04 9.15
C LEU A 154 -10.36 -6.72 8.39
N ILE A 155 -9.47 -5.82 8.81
CA ILE A 155 -9.25 -4.53 8.14
C ILE A 155 -8.77 -4.75 6.70
N LEU A 156 -7.89 -5.71 6.46
CA LEU A 156 -7.41 -6.05 5.13
C LEU A 156 -8.53 -6.63 4.25
N ARG A 157 -9.32 -7.59 4.77
CA ARG A 157 -10.46 -8.19 4.05
C ARG A 157 -11.52 -7.15 3.71
N ASP A 158 -11.90 -6.35 4.67
CA ASP A 158 -12.92 -5.33 4.52
C ASP A 158 -12.37 -4.08 3.81
N GLY A 159 -11.05 -3.93 3.76
CA GLY A 159 -10.38 -2.82 3.10
C GLY A 159 -10.71 -2.68 1.62
N ALA A 160 -10.95 -3.80 0.93
CA ALA A 160 -11.43 -3.79 -0.46
C ALA A 160 -12.92 -3.41 -0.56
N LYS A 161 -13.72 -3.75 0.47
CA LYS A 161 -15.17 -3.50 0.52
C LYS A 161 -15.53 -2.18 1.19
N TYR A 162 -14.72 -1.75 2.17
CA TYR A 162 -14.91 -0.55 3.01
C TYR A 162 -13.70 0.38 2.90
N ARG A 163 -13.37 0.78 1.67
CA ARG A 163 -12.36 1.82 1.46
C ARG A 163 -12.83 3.11 2.13
N TRP A 164 -12.00 3.67 3.02
CA TRP A 164 -12.30 4.90 3.77
C TRP A 164 -12.75 6.03 2.86
N GLU A 165 -12.11 6.18 1.72
CA GLU A 165 -12.40 7.21 0.74
C GLU A 165 -13.83 7.17 0.16
N LEU A 166 -14.52 5.99 0.24
CA LEU A 166 -15.90 5.80 -0.24
C LEU A 166 -16.96 6.15 0.79
N PHE A 167 -16.60 6.22 2.09
CA PHE A 167 -17.56 6.57 3.12
C PHE A 167 -18.07 7.98 2.92
N ARG A 168 -19.38 8.14 3.08
CA ARG A 168 -20.04 9.43 2.93
C ARG A 168 -19.80 10.30 4.15
N ASN A 169 -19.63 11.58 3.92
CA ASN A 169 -19.53 12.56 4.99
C ASN A 169 -20.76 13.49 4.95
N PRO A 170 -21.67 13.37 5.95
CA PRO A 170 -22.86 14.21 6.01
C PRO A 170 -22.57 15.67 6.41
N ASP A 171 -21.39 15.94 6.99
CA ASP A 171 -20.99 17.26 7.48
C ASP A 171 -20.45 18.17 6.37
N PHE A 172 -20.30 17.63 5.15
CA PHE A 172 -19.82 18.35 3.98
C PHE A 172 -20.88 18.36 2.86
N THR A 173 -21.09 19.54 2.29
CA THR A 173 -22.01 19.79 1.20
C THR A 173 -21.28 20.29 -0.05
N LEU A 174 -22.00 20.49 -1.14
CA LEU A 174 -21.41 21.08 -2.36
C LEU A 174 -20.86 22.50 -2.15
N GLN A 175 -21.36 23.24 -1.14
CA GLN A 175 -20.86 24.57 -0.81
C GLN A 175 -19.44 24.53 -0.19
N ASP A 176 -19.05 23.40 0.37
CA ASP A 176 -17.73 23.18 0.98
C ASP A 176 -16.69 22.70 -0.06
N ILE A 177 -17.04 22.68 -1.35
CA ILE A 177 -16.15 22.23 -2.44
C ILE A 177 -15.59 23.45 -3.19
N ASP A 178 -14.29 23.41 -3.46
CA ASP A 178 -13.60 24.36 -4.32
C ASP A 178 -13.92 24.06 -5.79
N GLU A 179 -14.93 24.75 -6.32
CA GLU A 179 -15.38 24.60 -7.70
C GLU A 179 -14.27 24.92 -8.71
N ASN A 180 -13.40 25.91 -8.40
CA ASN A 180 -12.29 26.27 -9.28
C ASN A 180 -11.28 25.15 -9.39
N GLU A 181 -10.99 24.46 -8.30
CA GLU A 181 -10.06 23.33 -8.28
C GLU A 181 -10.65 22.11 -9.02
N VAL A 182 -11.97 21.89 -8.91
CA VAL A 182 -12.68 20.87 -9.71
C VAL A 182 -12.59 21.20 -11.20
N LEU A 183 -12.91 22.43 -11.61
CA LEU A 183 -12.85 22.88 -13.01
C LEU A 183 -11.40 22.85 -13.56
N LYS A 184 -10.42 23.22 -12.74
CA LYS A 184 -8.99 23.08 -13.08
C LYS A 184 -8.63 21.62 -13.36
N THR A 185 -9.19 20.67 -12.57
CA THR A 185 -9.01 19.23 -12.82
C THR A 185 -9.59 18.81 -14.18
N VAL A 186 -10.79 19.28 -14.50
CA VAL A 186 -11.42 18.98 -15.80
C VAL A 186 -10.60 19.55 -16.95
N ARG A 187 -10.23 20.84 -16.87
CA ARG A 187 -9.43 21.51 -17.90
C ARG A 187 -8.12 20.77 -18.17
N LEU A 188 -7.35 20.47 -17.12
CA LEU A 188 -6.10 19.72 -17.26
C LEU A 188 -6.34 18.30 -17.79
N GLY A 189 -7.41 17.64 -17.33
CA GLY A 189 -7.77 16.31 -17.83
C GLY A 189 -8.08 16.27 -19.31
N ILE A 190 -8.75 17.28 -19.84
CA ILE A 190 -9.02 17.46 -21.29
C ILE A 190 -7.71 17.76 -22.02
N GLU A 191 -6.92 18.72 -21.54
CA GLU A 191 -5.64 19.12 -22.13
C GLU A 191 -4.69 17.94 -22.29
N TYR A 192 -4.65 17.02 -21.30
CA TYR A 192 -3.80 15.82 -21.35
C TYR A 192 -4.48 14.60 -22.00
N GLY A 193 -5.67 14.75 -22.58
CA GLY A 193 -6.40 13.65 -23.24
C GLY A 193 -6.90 12.57 -22.29
N ARG A 194 -7.03 12.88 -21.00
CA ARG A 194 -7.48 11.95 -19.93
C ARG A 194 -8.96 12.14 -19.57
N LEU A 195 -9.59 13.15 -20.10
CA LEU A 195 -11.02 13.40 -20.05
C LEU A 195 -11.53 13.80 -21.44
N PRO A 196 -12.76 13.41 -21.78
CA PRO A 196 -13.37 13.84 -23.04
C PRO A 196 -13.72 15.34 -22.99
N GLU A 197 -13.64 16.03 -24.15
CA GLU A 197 -13.93 17.46 -24.30
C GLU A 197 -15.32 17.85 -23.81
N ASN A 198 -16.30 16.96 -23.95
CA ASN A 198 -17.68 17.17 -23.54
C ASN A 198 -17.93 16.85 -22.04
N THR A 199 -16.91 16.83 -21.21
CA THR A 199 -17.06 16.61 -19.75
C THR A 199 -17.97 17.65 -19.10
N GLY A 200 -17.95 18.88 -19.63
CA GLY A 200 -18.79 19.99 -19.16
C GLY A 200 -18.21 20.69 -17.92
N ASN A 201 -19.02 21.61 -17.35
CA ASN A 201 -18.64 22.42 -16.19
C ASN A 201 -19.61 22.32 -14.99
N ASN A 202 -20.58 21.42 -15.05
CA ASN A 202 -21.53 21.21 -13.96
C ASN A 202 -20.87 20.43 -12.82
N ILE A 203 -20.60 21.08 -11.70
CA ILE A 203 -19.84 20.53 -10.58
C ILE A 203 -20.45 19.21 -10.03
N PRO A 204 -21.75 19.14 -9.68
CA PRO A 204 -22.38 17.88 -9.25
C PRO A 204 -22.16 16.73 -10.24
N VAL A 205 -22.37 16.97 -11.53
CA VAL A 205 -22.22 15.94 -12.58
C VAL A 205 -20.76 15.48 -12.70
N ILE A 206 -19.80 16.40 -12.59
CA ILE A 206 -18.37 16.08 -12.61
C ILE A 206 -18.00 15.21 -11.41
N LEU A 207 -18.44 15.59 -10.21
CA LEU A 207 -18.18 14.85 -8.98
C LEU A 207 -18.82 13.45 -9.01
N GLU A 208 -20.02 13.32 -9.57
CA GLU A 208 -20.65 12.01 -9.79
C GLU A 208 -19.84 11.13 -10.75
N LYS A 209 -19.42 11.69 -11.90
CA LYS A 209 -18.55 10.98 -12.88
C LYS A 209 -17.20 10.56 -12.28
N PHE A 210 -16.68 11.31 -11.33
CA PHE A 210 -15.44 10.97 -10.61
C PHE A 210 -15.67 9.98 -9.46
N GLY A 211 -16.93 9.63 -9.16
CA GLY A 211 -17.29 8.77 -8.03
C GLY A 211 -17.16 9.44 -6.67
N LEU A 212 -17.15 10.77 -6.62
CA LEU A 212 -16.97 11.60 -5.43
C LEU A 212 -18.28 12.07 -4.80
N LEU A 213 -19.36 12.06 -5.57
CA LEU A 213 -20.73 12.39 -5.16
C LEU A 213 -21.64 11.22 -5.50
N LYS A 214 -22.53 10.83 -4.58
CA LYS A 214 -23.56 9.83 -4.83
C LYS A 214 -24.80 10.13 -4.01
N ASN A 215 -25.98 10.19 -4.67
CA ASN A 215 -27.26 10.53 -4.02
C ASN A 215 -27.19 11.86 -3.23
N GLY A 216 -26.54 12.87 -3.80
CA GLY A 216 -26.40 14.19 -3.19
C GLY A 216 -25.40 14.26 -2.01
N MET A 217 -24.72 13.18 -1.66
CA MET A 217 -23.76 13.13 -0.56
C MET A 217 -22.33 12.95 -1.07
N LEU A 218 -21.42 13.79 -0.56
CA LEU A 218 -19.98 13.71 -0.80
C LEU A 218 -19.38 12.54 -0.02
N ASN A 219 -18.32 11.94 -0.57
CA ASN A 219 -17.50 11.00 0.17
C ASN A 219 -16.22 11.64 0.69
N HIS A 220 -15.45 10.92 1.52
CA HIS A 220 -14.20 11.44 2.07
C HIS A 220 -13.16 11.80 1.01
N ALA A 221 -13.12 11.08 -0.13
CA ALA A 221 -12.21 11.44 -1.22
C ALA A 221 -12.53 12.83 -1.80
N ALA A 222 -13.82 13.19 -1.94
CA ALA A 222 -14.22 14.52 -2.39
C ALA A 222 -13.71 15.62 -1.45
N VAL A 223 -13.86 15.40 -0.15
CA VAL A 223 -13.42 16.35 0.88
C VAL A 223 -11.89 16.52 0.85
N VAL A 224 -11.15 15.40 0.85
CA VAL A 224 -9.67 15.44 0.79
C VAL A 224 -9.16 16.13 -0.47
N LEU A 225 -9.82 15.92 -1.61
CA LEU A 225 -9.39 16.48 -2.89
C LEU A 225 -9.77 17.96 -3.05
N PHE A 226 -11.00 18.33 -2.64
CA PHE A 226 -11.61 19.57 -3.10
C PHE A 226 -12.24 20.45 -2.02
N ALA A 227 -12.08 20.15 -0.73
CA ALA A 227 -12.63 21.05 0.29
C ALA A 227 -12.02 22.45 0.19
N ASN A 228 -12.90 23.50 0.32
CA ASN A 228 -12.52 24.92 0.26
C ASN A 228 -12.35 25.57 1.64
N ARG A 229 -12.61 24.83 2.74
CA ARG A 229 -12.49 25.30 4.13
C ARG A 229 -11.40 24.54 4.90
N GLU A 230 -11.10 24.99 6.08
CA GLU A 230 -10.19 24.28 6.98
C GLU A 230 -10.76 22.93 7.36
N LEU A 231 -9.91 21.92 7.32
CA LEU A 231 -10.25 20.52 7.52
C LEU A 231 -9.94 20.08 8.98
N VAL A 232 -10.56 20.73 9.97
CA VAL A 232 -10.36 20.43 11.40
C VAL A 232 -10.74 18.98 11.71
N GLU A 233 -11.82 18.50 11.08
CA GLU A 233 -12.33 17.13 11.21
C GLU A 233 -11.43 16.07 10.53
N TYR A 234 -10.46 16.55 9.74
CA TYR A 234 -9.49 15.72 9.01
C TYR A 234 -8.05 16.06 9.44
N PRO A 235 -7.66 15.75 10.69
CA PRO A 235 -6.29 16.03 11.16
C PRO A 235 -5.22 15.37 10.30
N GLN A 236 -5.59 14.33 9.55
CA GLN A 236 -4.73 13.68 8.56
C GLN A 236 -4.44 14.54 7.33
N CYS A 237 -5.27 15.55 7.01
CA CYS A 237 -5.02 16.51 5.91
C CYS A 237 -4.08 17.64 6.37
N LEU A 238 -3.02 17.26 7.06
CA LEU A 238 -1.95 18.12 7.57
C LEU A 238 -0.63 17.76 6.89
N LEU A 239 0.11 18.79 6.48
CA LEU A 239 1.48 18.71 5.98
C LEU A 239 2.41 19.41 6.98
N ARG A 240 3.48 18.72 7.39
CA ARG A 240 4.56 19.28 8.22
C ARG A 240 5.78 19.51 7.36
N LEU A 241 6.31 20.70 7.37
CA LEU A 241 7.45 21.11 6.58
C LEU A 241 8.54 21.62 7.52
N ALA A 242 9.75 21.11 7.39
CA ALA A 242 10.87 21.52 8.22
C ALA A 242 12.18 21.63 7.42
N ARG A 243 12.94 22.70 7.67
CA ARG A 243 14.34 22.83 7.25
C ARG A 243 15.22 22.82 8.49
N PHE A 244 16.08 21.82 8.59
CA PHE A 244 17.00 21.66 9.69
C PHE A 244 18.40 22.14 9.29
N LYS A 245 19.15 22.67 10.25
CA LYS A 245 20.59 22.94 10.10
C LYS A 245 21.34 21.65 10.45
N GLY A 246 22.29 21.26 9.60
CA GLY A 246 23.03 20.01 9.79
C GLY A 246 22.26 18.78 9.32
N THR A 247 22.55 17.63 9.92
CA THR A 247 22.05 16.31 9.50
C THR A 247 21.07 15.68 10.51
N ASP A 248 20.69 16.42 11.54
CA ASP A 248 19.77 15.96 12.59
C ASP A 248 18.58 16.93 12.80
N LYS A 249 17.64 16.55 13.66
CA LYS A 249 16.40 17.30 13.94
C LYS A 249 16.55 18.32 15.08
N THR A 250 17.76 18.76 15.43
CA THR A 250 17.99 19.59 16.63
C THR A 250 17.71 21.06 16.40
N VAL A 251 18.08 21.63 15.25
CA VAL A 251 17.95 23.06 14.97
C VAL A 251 17.10 23.33 13.76
N PHE A 252 15.92 23.93 13.98
CA PHE A 252 15.04 24.39 12.91
C PHE A 252 15.54 25.71 12.31
N MET A 253 15.59 25.75 10.98
CA MET A 253 15.81 27.01 10.23
C MET A 253 14.46 27.57 9.72
N ASP A 254 13.53 26.67 9.37
CA ASP A 254 12.15 26.99 8.98
C ASP A 254 11.24 25.82 9.37
N ASN A 255 10.03 26.12 9.84
CA ASN A 255 9.07 25.11 10.24
C ASN A 255 7.65 25.62 9.94
N GLN A 256 6.90 24.85 9.16
CA GLN A 256 5.54 25.20 8.75
C GLN A 256 4.60 24.01 8.93
N ARG A 257 3.35 24.32 9.25
CA ARG A 257 2.25 23.35 9.32
C ARG A 257 1.11 23.88 8.45
N ILE A 258 0.75 23.14 7.42
CA ILE A 258 -0.26 23.53 6.45
C ILE A 258 -1.39 22.50 6.50
N GLN A 259 -2.62 22.97 6.65
CA GLN A 259 -3.83 22.16 6.61
C GLN A 259 -4.70 22.56 5.43
N GLY A 260 -5.31 21.59 4.76
CA GLY A 260 -6.18 21.84 3.63
C GLY A 260 -6.35 20.62 2.73
N ASN A 261 -6.99 20.85 1.58
CA ASN A 261 -7.16 19.83 0.57
C ASN A 261 -5.81 19.38 -0.03
N LEU A 262 -5.82 18.24 -0.70
CA LEU A 262 -4.61 17.60 -1.24
C LEU A 262 -3.82 18.51 -2.18
N PHE A 263 -4.49 19.30 -3.01
CA PHE A 263 -3.82 20.18 -3.98
C PHE A 263 -3.15 21.38 -3.28
N LYS A 264 -3.79 21.94 -2.26
CA LYS A 264 -3.18 22.97 -1.41
C LYS A 264 -1.94 22.43 -0.70
N LEU A 265 -2.01 21.19 -0.19
CA LEU A 265 -0.85 20.54 0.45
C LEU A 265 0.28 20.28 -0.56
N LEU A 266 -0.04 19.84 -1.77
CA LEU A 266 0.95 19.62 -2.83
C LEU A 266 1.65 20.93 -3.23
N ASP A 267 0.88 21.98 -3.48
CA ASP A 267 1.43 23.29 -3.87
C ASP A 267 2.32 23.87 -2.75
N ALA A 268 1.90 23.77 -1.49
CA ALA A 268 2.70 24.19 -0.32
C ALA A 268 3.99 23.37 -0.17
N ALA A 269 3.91 22.05 -0.37
CA ALA A 269 5.08 21.16 -0.33
C ALA A 269 6.12 21.58 -1.37
N MET A 270 5.69 21.77 -2.62
CA MET A 270 6.57 22.14 -3.71
C MET A 270 7.15 23.54 -3.52
N ALA A 271 6.37 24.52 -3.07
CA ALA A 271 6.84 25.86 -2.77
C ALA A 271 7.92 25.86 -1.66
N PHE A 272 7.72 25.08 -0.59
CA PHE A 272 8.70 24.94 0.49
C PHE A 272 10.00 24.28 -0.01
N ILE A 273 9.87 23.22 -0.83
CA ILE A 273 11.02 22.55 -1.42
C ILE A 273 11.83 23.50 -2.30
N PHE A 274 11.16 24.24 -3.18
CA PHE A 274 11.83 25.25 -4.02
C PHE A 274 12.53 26.34 -3.22
N LYS A 275 11.92 26.78 -2.11
CA LYS A 275 12.53 27.80 -1.23
C LYS A 275 13.83 27.33 -0.59
N HIS A 276 13.93 26.03 -0.26
CA HIS A 276 15.02 25.51 0.59
C HIS A 276 16.01 24.58 -0.12
N LEU A 277 15.69 24.11 -1.34
CA LEU A 277 16.67 23.40 -2.17
C LEU A 277 17.46 24.40 -2.99
N SER A 278 18.79 24.36 -2.82
CA SER A 278 19.69 25.19 -3.60
C SER A 278 19.56 24.92 -5.08
N LEU A 279 19.62 25.99 -5.88
CA LEU A 279 19.78 25.88 -7.32
C LEU A 279 21.27 25.70 -7.62
N SER A 280 21.63 24.55 -8.20
CA SER A 280 22.96 24.34 -8.76
C SER A 280 22.93 24.77 -10.23
N GLY A 281 23.80 25.71 -10.64
CA GLY A 281 23.93 26.11 -12.04
C GLY A 281 25.06 25.35 -12.69
N VAL A 282 24.78 24.66 -13.81
CA VAL A 282 25.78 24.15 -14.74
C VAL A 282 25.88 25.16 -15.87
N THR A 283 27.08 25.68 -16.13
CA THR A 283 27.31 26.60 -17.26
C THR A 283 27.87 25.80 -18.42
N GLU A 284 27.06 25.54 -19.44
CA GLU A 284 27.50 25.00 -20.71
C GLU A 284 27.45 26.14 -21.74
N GLY A 285 28.62 26.68 -22.09
CA GLY A 285 28.71 27.81 -23.01
C GLY A 285 28.27 29.14 -22.39
N LEU A 286 27.37 29.87 -23.07
CA LEU A 286 26.85 31.18 -22.64
C LEU A 286 25.56 31.09 -21.82
N GLU A 287 24.93 29.92 -21.75
CA GLU A 287 23.68 29.69 -20.99
C GLU A 287 23.98 29.00 -19.66
N ARG A 288 23.41 29.54 -18.60
CA ARG A 288 23.41 28.97 -17.26
C ARG A 288 22.07 28.30 -17.02
N GLU A 289 22.04 26.97 -17.04
CA GLU A 289 20.88 26.22 -16.59
C GLU A 289 20.93 26.04 -15.07
N GLU A 290 19.87 26.49 -14.41
CA GLU A 290 19.70 26.32 -12.95
C GLU A 290 18.87 25.07 -12.69
N HIS A 291 19.47 24.10 -11.99
CA HIS A 291 18.81 22.86 -11.61
C HIS A 291 18.67 22.79 -10.09
N LEU A 292 17.56 22.25 -9.61
CA LEU A 292 17.42 21.91 -8.19
C LEU A 292 18.43 20.83 -7.81
N THR A 293 18.91 20.88 -6.56
CA THR A 293 19.80 19.85 -5.99
C THR A 293 19.23 18.43 -6.14
N ILE A 294 17.89 18.28 -6.12
CA ILE A 294 17.18 17.05 -6.48
C ILE A 294 16.31 17.37 -7.70
N PRO A 295 16.30 16.50 -8.74
CA PRO A 295 15.47 16.73 -9.93
C PRO A 295 14.00 16.95 -9.59
N TYR A 296 13.41 18.00 -10.15
CA TYR A 296 12.02 18.38 -9.92
C TYR A 296 11.04 17.22 -10.12
N LYS A 297 11.22 16.43 -11.19
CA LYS A 297 10.33 15.29 -11.48
C LYS A 297 10.41 14.22 -10.41
N ALA A 298 11.60 13.94 -9.88
CA ALA A 298 11.79 12.94 -8.83
C ALA A 298 11.13 13.37 -7.50
N ILE A 299 11.41 14.60 -7.06
CA ILE A 299 10.90 15.08 -5.77
C ILE A 299 9.37 15.28 -5.83
N ARG A 300 8.81 15.77 -6.95
CA ARG A 300 7.38 15.90 -7.15
C ARG A 300 6.68 14.55 -7.10
N GLU A 301 7.24 13.53 -7.76
CA GLU A 301 6.71 12.17 -7.73
C GLU A 301 6.66 11.64 -6.30
N GLY A 302 7.73 11.81 -5.51
CA GLY A 302 7.77 11.42 -4.10
C GLY A 302 6.70 12.11 -3.26
N VAL A 303 6.46 13.41 -3.45
CA VAL A 303 5.43 14.17 -2.73
C VAL A 303 4.02 13.70 -3.14
N VAL A 304 3.76 13.57 -4.44
CA VAL A 304 2.45 13.11 -4.95
C VAL A 304 2.14 11.69 -4.43
N ASN A 305 3.12 10.78 -4.47
CA ASN A 305 2.97 9.43 -3.96
C ASN A 305 2.67 9.42 -2.46
N SER A 306 3.35 10.25 -1.66
CA SER A 306 3.11 10.32 -0.23
C SER A 306 1.70 10.82 0.11
N LEU A 307 1.17 11.79 -0.64
CA LEU A 307 -0.19 12.29 -0.47
C LEU A 307 -1.26 11.30 -0.99
N CYS A 308 -0.96 10.59 -2.09
CA CYS A 308 -1.87 9.61 -2.70
C CYS A 308 -2.01 8.33 -1.86
N HIS A 309 -0.85 7.79 -1.41
CA HIS A 309 -0.77 6.49 -0.74
C HIS A 309 -0.81 6.57 0.78
N ARG A 310 -1.04 7.75 1.34
CA ARG A 310 -1.23 7.93 2.77
C ARG A 310 -2.37 7.05 3.30
N ASN A 311 -2.19 6.49 4.48
CA ASN A 311 -3.29 5.84 5.19
C ASN A 311 -4.23 6.91 5.80
N TYR A 312 -5.29 7.25 5.09
CA TYR A 312 -6.28 8.24 5.55
C TYR A 312 -7.21 7.74 6.66
N ARG A 313 -7.21 6.45 7.00
CA ARG A 313 -7.97 5.92 8.15
C ARG A 313 -7.36 6.34 9.48
N THR A 314 -6.04 6.54 9.51
CA THR A 314 -5.33 6.94 10.71
C THR A 314 -5.39 8.45 10.87
N ALA A 315 -6.13 8.92 11.89
CA ALA A 315 -6.20 10.35 12.24
C ALA A 315 -4.85 10.88 12.75
N GLY A 316 -4.07 10.03 13.44
CA GLY A 316 -2.71 10.36 13.87
C GLY A 316 -1.72 10.34 12.71
N GLY A 317 -0.66 11.11 12.85
CA GLY A 317 0.37 11.25 11.83
C GLY A 317 -0.04 12.20 10.69
N SER A 318 0.93 12.74 10.01
CA SER A 318 0.74 13.63 8.87
C SER A 318 1.90 13.40 7.90
N VAL A 319 1.72 13.74 6.63
CA VAL A 319 2.85 13.76 5.70
C VAL A 319 3.85 14.81 6.21
N GLY A 320 5.12 14.42 6.30
CA GLY A 320 6.21 15.27 6.74
C GLY A 320 7.28 15.41 5.66
N ILE A 321 7.77 16.62 5.42
CA ILE A 321 8.91 16.87 4.55
C ILE A 321 9.99 17.55 5.38
N ALA A 322 11.12 16.87 5.53
CA ALA A 322 12.27 17.36 6.28
C ALA A 322 13.47 17.54 5.33
N ILE A 323 13.99 18.76 5.25
CA ILE A 323 15.16 19.08 4.45
C ILE A 323 16.34 19.30 5.40
N TYR A 324 17.41 18.52 5.21
CA TYR A 324 18.68 18.58 5.93
C TYR A 324 19.77 19.15 5.01
N ASP A 325 20.98 19.26 5.52
CA ASP A 325 22.12 19.73 4.70
C ASP A 325 22.64 18.66 3.74
N ASP A 326 22.28 17.38 3.96
CA ASP A 326 22.73 16.21 3.19
C ASP A 326 21.63 15.45 2.45
N ARG A 327 20.35 15.72 2.75
CA ARG A 327 19.21 14.94 2.20
C ARG A 327 17.86 15.64 2.36
N VAL A 328 16.87 15.09 1.67
CA VAL A 328 15.45 15.34 1.90
C VAL A 328 14.79 14.04 2.33
N GLU A 329 13.97 14.07 3.37
CA GLU A 329 13.12 12.98 3.83
C GLU A 329 11.67 13.35 3.62
N ILE A 330 10.88 12.44 3.01
CA ILE A 330 9.43 12.54 2.89
C ILE A 330 8.83 11.40 3.71
N GLU A 331 8.22 11.73 4.83
CA GLU A 331 7.61 10.81 5.79
C GLU A 331 6.11 10.71 5.52
N ASN A 332 5.59 9.49 5.38
CA ASN A 332 4.21 9.21 5.06
C ASN A 332 3.63 8.14 5.99
N PRO A 333 2.52 8.41 6.73
CA PRO A 333 1.79 7.37 7.45
C PRO A 333 1.20 6.33 6.49
N GLY A 334 1.63 5.10 6.62
CA GLY A 334 1.21 3.99 5.76
C GLY A 334 2.20 2.83 5.80
N THR A 335 1.85 1.78 5.09
CA THR A 335 2.69 0.60 4.91
C THR A 335 2.64 0.19 3.45
N PHE A 336 3.67 -0.49 2.96
CA PHE A 336 3.58 -1.19 1.68
C PHE A 336 2.69 -2.43 1.81
N PRO A 337 2.11 -2.92 0.69
CA PRO A 337 1.42 -4.21 0.68
C PRO A 337 2.29 -5.32 1.26
N HIS A 338 1.67 -6.27 1.98
CA HIS A 338 2.33 -7.27 2.82
C HIS A 338 3.37 -8.17 2.09
N ASN A 339 3.30 -8.24 0.75
CA ASN A 339 4.18 -9.05 -0.09
C ASN A 339 5.23 -8.21 -0.86
N TRP A 340 5.44 -6.95 -0.47
CA TRP A 340 6.38 -6.07 -1.12
C TRP A 340 7.70 -6.01 -0.36
N ASP A 341 8.77 -6.40 -1.03
CA ASP A 341 10.14 -6.18 -0.62
C ASP A 341 10.81 -5.11 -1.50
N MET A 342 12.01 -4.70 -1.12
CA MET A 342 12.76 -3.68 -1.85
C MET A 342 13.12 -4.09 -3.29
N GLU A 343 13.20 -5.39 -3.58
CA GLU A 343 13.49 -5.91 -4.92
C GLU A 343 12.25 -5.85 -5.81
N LYS A 344 11.09 -6.24 -5.28
CA LYS A 344 9.80 -6.10 -5.98
C LYS A 344 9.45 -4.66 -6.31
N MET A 345 9.83 -3.71 -5.45
CA MET A 345 9.62 -2.28 -5.69
C MET A 345 10.43 -1.74 -6.88
N LYS A 346 11.55 -2.39 -7.24
CA LYS A 346 12.38 -2.05 -8.41
C LYS A 346 11.97 -2.78 -9.68
N SER A 347 11.14 -3.82 -9.58
CA SER A 347 10.60 -4.56 -10.72
C SER A 347 9.33 -3.91 -11.27
N GLU A 348 8.88 -4.34 -12.45
CA GLU A 348 7.57 -3.96 -12.98
C GLU A 348 6.46 -4.55 -12.10
N TYR A 349 5.65 -3.68 -11.47
CA TYR A 349 4.52 -4.08 -10.64
C TYR A 349 3.24 -3.37 -11.06
N CYS A 350 2.11 -4.04 -10.84
CA CYS A 350 0.81 -3.40 -10.99
C CYS A 350 0.59 -2.42 -9.85
N SER A 351 0.30 -1.15 -10.16
CA SER A 351 -0.02 -0.14 -9.16
C SER A 351 -1.35 -0.48 -8.48
N GLU A 352 -1.30 -0.77 -7.18
CA GLU A 352 -2.49 -0.93 -6.33
C GLU A 352 -2.57 0.24 -5.34
N PRO A 353 -3.18 1.37 -5.72
CA PRO A 353 -3.27 2.51 -4.84
C PRO A 353 -4.20 2.21 -3.65
N GLN A 354 -3.77 2.57 -2.43
CA GLN A 354 -4.60 2.45 -1.22
C GLN A 354 -5.87 3.33 -1.30
N ASN A 355 -5.80 4.43 -2.07
CA ASN A 355 -6.89 5.38 -2.27
C ASN A 355 -7.19 5.53 -3.77
N PRO A 356 -7.86 4.56 -4.42
CA PRO A 356 -8.08 4.55 -5.86
C PRO A 356 -8.87 5.75 -6.41
N LEU A 357 -9.82 6.33 -5.67
CA LEU A 357 -10.53 7.53 -6.12
C LEU A 357 -9.61 8.74 -6.15
N ILE A 358 -8.80 8.92 -5.10
CA ILE A 358 -7.80 9.98 -5.04
C ILE A 358 -6.79 9.79 -6.18
N ALA A 359 -6.27 8.58 -6.35
CA ALA A 359 -5.33 8.24 -7.43
C ALA A 359 -5.91 8.53 -8.82
N ASN A 360 -7.19 8.19 -9.06
CA ASN A 360 -7.87 8.44 -10.32
C ASN A 360 -7.96 9.94 -10.67
N VAL A 361 -8.24 10.78 -9.66
CA VAL A 361 -8.28 12.24 -9.87
C VAL A 361 -6.87 12.80 -10.13
N LEU A 362 -5.86 12.33 -9.39
CA LEU A 362 -4.46 12.71 -9.63
C LEU A 362 -3.98 12.26 -11.03
N TYR A 363 -4.39 11.07 -11.46
CA TYR A 363 -4.15 10.60 -12.83
C TYR A 363 -4.75 11.54 -13.86
N LYS A 364 -6.03 11.94 -13.72
CA LYS A 364 -6.68 12.88 -14.64
C LYS A 364 -5.90 14.20 -14.79
N ARG A 365 -5.24 14.65 -13.75
CA ARG A 365 -4.38 15.87 -13.74
C ARG A 365 -2.93 15.62 -14.20
N LYS A 366 -2.57 14.44 -14.67
CA LYS A 366 -1.20 14.06 -15.03
C LYS A 366 -0.20 14.21 -13.88
N LEU A 367 -0.69 14.05 -12.65
CA LEU A 367 0.14 14.04 -11.45
C LEU A 367 0.62 12.63 -11.10
N LEU A 368 -0.13 11.60 -11.50
CA LEU A 368 0.23 10.18 -11.38
C LEU A 368 0.19 9.48 -12.73
N GLU A 369 1.02 8.45 -12.88
CA GLU A 369 1.01 7.53 -14.01
C GLU A 369 0.42 6.16 -13.57
N ASN A 370 -0.32 5.48 -14.47
CA ASN A 370 -1.09 4.27 -14.11
C ASN A 370 -0.28 2.97 -14.08
N TRP A 371 1.00 2.98 -14.43
CA TRP A 371 1.75 1.76 -14.72
C TRP A 371 2.82 1.43 -13.66
N GLY A 372 2.71 1.91 -12.43
CA GLY A 372 3.68 1.62 -11.37
C GLY A 372 5.11 2.14 -11.63
N ARG A 373 5.28 3.08 -12.56
CA ARG A 373 6.59 3.59 -12.99
C ARG A 373 7.17 4.69 -12.10
N GLY A 374 6.46 5.10 -11.04
CA GLY A 374 6.88 6.23 -10.20
C GLY A 374 8.24 6.03 -9.55
N ILE A 375 8.51 4.84 -9.01
CA ILE A 375 9.81 4.51 -8.38
C ILE A 375 10.92 4.50 -9.42
N SER A 376 10.69 3.86 -10.58
CA SER A 376 11.66 3.84 -11.68
C SER A 376 11.96 5.25 -12.20
N LEU A 377 10.94 6.10 -12.34
CA LEU A 377 11.09 7.51 -12.72
C LEU A 377 11.99 8.27 -11.74
N MET A 378 11.75 8.14 -10.43
CA MET A 378 12.57 8.81 -9.41
C MET A 378 14.02 8.33 -9.48
N THR A 379 14.25 7.03 -9.62
CA THR A 379 15.57 6.43 -9.74
C THR A 379 16.30 6.90 -11.01
N GLU A 380 15.63 6.91 -12.17
CA GLU A 380 16.21 7.38 -13.43
C GLU A 380 16.58 8.86 -13.40
N GLU A 381 15.70 9.72 -12.86
CA GLU A 381 15.97 11.16 -12.75
C GLU A 381 17.13 11.46 -11.79
N CYS A 382 17.20 10.75 -10.65
CA CYS A 382 18.34 10.87 -9.73
C CYS A 382 19.64 10.38 -10.40
N LYS A 383 19.62 9.27 -11.14
CA LYS A 383 20.78 8.74 -11.87
C LYS A 383 21.28 9.71 -12.95
N LYS A 384 20.36 10.33 -13.72
CA LYS A 384 20.71 11.38 -14.70
C LYS A 384 21.41 12.56 -14.05
N ALA A 385 20.97 12.93 -12.85
CA ALA A 385 21.57 14.02 -12.06
C ALA A 385 22.82 13.59 -11.26
N ARG A 386 23.31 12.36 -11.44
CA ARG A 386 24.46 11.77 -10.72
C ARG A 386 24.26 11.77 -9.19
N LEU A 387 23.01 11.63 -8.74
CA LEU A 387 22.65 11.48 -7.34
C LEU A 387 22.52 10.00 -6.96
N PRO A 388 22.67 9.68 -5.65
CA PRO A 388 22.30 8.36 -5.14
C PRO A 388 20.84 8.01 -5.47
N GLU A 389 20.55 6.71 -5.64
CA GLU A 389 19.18 6.23 -5.79
C GLU A 389 18.35 6.60 -4.55
N PRO A 390 17.04 6.92 -4.72
CA PRO A 390 16.14 7.14 -3.59
C PRO A 390 16.06 5.89 -2.72
N GLU A 391 16.10 6.08 -1.40
CA GLU A 391 16.02 5.02 -0.40
C GLU A 391 14.64 5.03 0.26
N TYR A 392 14.06 3.86 0.51
CA TYR A 392 12.88 3.72 1.34
C TYR A 392 13.22 3.10 2.68
N LYS A 393 12.73 3.70 3.77
CA LYS A 393 12.81 3.15 5.12
C LYS A 393 11.39 2.84 5.59
N LEU A 394 11.19 1.64 6.10
CA LEU A 394 9.90 1.14 6.60
C LEU A 394 10.01 0.91 8.10
N GLY A 395 9.04 1.34 8.86
CA GLY A 395 8.98 1.07 10.29
C GLY A 395 7.84 1.82 10.96
N ASP A 396 7.33 1.26 12.06
CA ASP A 396 6.34 1.87 12.97
C ASP A 396 5.09 2.46 12.29
N GLY A 397 4.65 1.87 11.17
CA GLY A 397 3.48 2.34 10.42
C GLY A 397 3.76 3.56 9.53
N PHE A 398 5.04 3.85 9.25
CA PHE A 398 5.47 4.92 8.37
C PHE A 398 6.36 4.40 7.23
N VAL A 399 6.25 5.08 6.11
CA VAL A 399 7.15 4.97 4.96
C VAL A 399 7.93 6.27 4.87
N VAL A 400 9.25 6.20 4.85
CA VAL A 400 10.12 7.36 4.68
C VAL A 400 10.91 7.22 3.39
N LEU A 401 10.66 8.12 2.44
CA LEU A 401 11.43 8.24 1.19
C LEU A 401 12.57 9.25 1.41
N VAL A 402 13.79 8.83 1.11
CA VAL A 402 15.01 9.62 1.33
C VAL A 402 15.71 9.90 0.01
N PHE A 403 15.87 11.17 -0.31
CA PHE A 403 16.72 11.64 -1.41
C PHE A 403 18.03 12.22 -0.83
N ARG A 404 19.16 11.61 -1.15
CA ARG A 404 20.46 12.11 -0.71
C ARG A 404 21.07 13.06 -1.73
N PHE A 405 21.76 14.09 -1.24
CA PHE A 405 22.54 14.98 -2.08
C PHE A 405 23.84 14.30 -2.53
N ALA A 406 24.43 14.78 -3.63
CA ALA A 406 25.76 14.33 -4.03
C ALA A 406 26.76 14.63 -2.91
N LYS A 407 27.66 13.68 -2.61
CA LYS A 407 28.78 13.95 -1.72
C LYS A 407 29.62 15.05 -2.36
N SER A 408 29.73 16.20 -1.71
CA SER A 408 30.72 17.23 -2.12
C SER A 408 32.12 16.61 -2.06
N ASP A 409 32.85 16.63 -3.17
CA ASP A 409 34.27 16.29 -3.14
C ASP A 409 34.97 17.22 -2.13
N PRO A 410 35.73 16.68 -1.17
CA PRO A 410 36.41 17.53 -0.16
C PRO A 410 37.47 18.47 -0.75
N THR A 411 37.74 18.39 -2.06
CA THR A 411 38.71 19.23 -2.77
C THR A 411 38.15 20.54 -3.33
N SER A 412 36.84 20.77 -3.29
CA SER A 412 36.26 22.07 -3.67
C SER A 412 35.97 22.93 -2.45
N THR A 413 37.00 23.38 -1.75
CA THR A 413 36.93 24.51 -0.81
C THR A 413 36.64 25.77 -1.62
N ARG A 414 35.37 26.06 -1.92
CA ARG A 414 34.97 27.42 -2.25
C ARG A 414 35.01 28.23 -0.95
N GLN A 415 36.09 29.01 -0.79
CA GLN A 415 36.14 30.10 0.16
C GLN A 415 34.90 30.98 -0.03
N ALA A 416 34.14 31.17 1.03
CA ALA A 416 33.11 32.19 1.07
C ALA A 416 33.81 33.56 0.78
N PRO A 417 33.22 34.42 -0.05
CA PRO A 417 33.78 35.74 -0.25
C PRO A 417 33.71 36.50 1.08
N ASP A 418 34.90 36.91 1.55
CA ASP A 418 35.06 37.74 2.73
C ASP A 418 34.36 39.09 2.54
N LYS A 419 33.56 39.42 3.59
CA LYS A 419 33.20 40.75 4.06
C LYS A 419 32.87 41.83 3.02
N TYR A 420 31.60 42.16 2.93
CA TYR A 420 31.20 43.49 2.47
C TYR A 420 31.76 44.55 3.41
N PRO A 421 32.44 45.62 2.90
CA PRO A 421 32.87 46.74 3.70
C PRO A 421 31.63 47.54 4.15
N THR A 422 31.51 47.68 5.46
CA THR A 422 30.59 48.64 6.08
C THR A 422 31.00 50.04 5.72
N SER A 423 30.33 50.64 4.73
CA SER A 423 30.38 52.09 4.53
C SER A 423 29.06 52.69 4.98
N THR A 424 29.11 53.23 6.18
CA THR A 424 28.11 54.16 6.71
C THR A 424 28.14 55.48 5.93
N ARG A 425 27.07 55.76 5.15
CA ARG A 425 26.67 57.12 4.84
C ARG A 425 25.16 57.24 4.97
N PRO A 426 24.66 58.17 5.79
CA PRO A 426 23.23 58.41 5.89
C PRO A 426 22.77 59.18 4.65
N VAL A 427 21.71 58.65 3.99
CA VAL A 427 21.01 59.40 2.95
C VAL A 427 19.81 60.11 3.61
N SER A 428 19.89 61.45 3.66
CA SER A 428 18.77 62.29 4.08
C SER A 428 17.69 62.30 3.02
N TYR A 429 16.50 61.94 3.43
CA TYR A 429 15.29 62.20 2.66
C TYR A 429 14.90 63.69 2.84
N THR A 430 14.98 64.49 1.78
CA THR A 430 14.27 65.75 1.63
C THR A 430 13.22 65.59 0.52
N HIS A 431 12.04 65.98 0.87
CA HIS A 431 10.82 66.08 0.09
C HIS A 431 10.98 66.54 -1.37
N LEU A 432 10.27 65.88 -2.27
CA LEU A 432 9.18 66.47 -3.08
C LEU A 432 8.34 65.32 -3.67
#